data_30abaf174134096003cd93279351c1bc
#
_entry.id   30abaf174134096003cd93279351c1bc
#
_cell.length_a   1.000
_cell.length_b   1.000
_cell.length_c   1.000
_cell.angle_alpha   90.00
_cell.angle_beta   90.00
_cell.angle_gamma   90.00
#
_symmetry.space_group_name_H-M   'P 1'
#
loop_
_entity.id
_entity.type
_entity.pdbx_description
1 polymer ?
#
loop_
_entity_poly.entity_id
_entity_poly.type
_entity_poly.pdbx_seq_one_letter_code
_entity_poly.pdbx_strand_id
1 'polypeptide(L)'
;MPSHTWNEVGLWGRSVRANTAAKNADLLAAQGKGFSYGPTHNLHMLLFAASYDGQGAVATQAGKDYRKYAGDAQFEATTLIRFGRFDEVLALNHRPDNGASAAIYDFAKGYAMLKSGDLAGAETTLKTLQGYIATTKDKIRFHPAKTVVGVLTHILAGEISVTQGDTEAALEAFTQAVSLEDALDYDEPEPLPFAARHWLGQTLLDAGQPSKAEAVFRDELKDHPHNGWSLHGLQQSLAARGMDDPAVNEDLQTSWARADIWLSGAKF
;
A
#
# COMPACT_ATOMS: atom_id res chain seq x y z
N MET A 1 13.36 10.31 -14.68
CA MET A 1 14.22 10.85 -13.58
C MET A 1 14.78 9.68 -12.79
N PRO A 2 15.94 9.80 -12.10
CA PRO A 2 16.56 8.64 -11.42
C PRO A 2 15.66 7.92 -10.43
N SER A 3 14.76 8.62 -9.71
CA SER A 3 13.87 8.01 -8.72
C SER A 3 12.86 7.03 -9.31
N HIS A 4 12.39 7.26 -10.53
CA HIS A 4 11.52 6.33 -11.24
C HIS A 4 12.25 5.00 -11.49
N THR A 5 13.43 5.06 -12.14
CA THR A 5 14.24 3.86 -12.37
C THR A 5 14.60 3.15 -11.06
N TRP A 6 14.84 3.88 -9.96
CA TRP A 6 15.14 3.26 -8.68
C TRP A 6 13.94 2.54 -8.06
N ASN A 7 12.71 3.00 -8.29
CA ASN A 7 11.52 2.25 -7.89
C ASN A 7 11.44 0.93 -8.64
N GLU A 8 11.60 0.95 -9.98
CA GLU A 8 11.54 -0.24 -10.84
C GLU A 8 12.56 -1.33 -10.48
N VAL A 9 13.74 -0.93 -10.00
CA VAL A 9 14.80 -1.87 -9.61
C VAL A 9 14.90 -2.07 -8.09
N GLY A 10 13.91 -1.62 -7.32
CA GLY A 10 13.83 -1.83 -5.87
C GLY A 10 14.86 -1.09 -5.05
N LEU A 11 15.48 -0.04 -5.58
CA LEU A 11 16.42 0.80 -4.84
C LEU A 11 15.68 1.88 -4.03
N TRP A 12 14.73 1.44 -3.21
CA TRP A 12 13.76 2.27 -2.49
C TRP A 12 14.40 3.39 -1.70
N GLY A 13 15.43 3.12 -0.91
CA GLY A 13 16.11 4.14 -0.12
C GLY A 13 16.81 5.21 -0.96
N ARG A 14 17.23 4.90 -2.21
CA ARG A 14 17.75 5.93 -3.15
C ARG A 14 16.62 6.79 -3.67
N SER A 15 15.48 6.18 -3.98
CA SER A 15 14.26 6.89 -4.39
C SER A 15 13.77 7.83 -3.30
N VAL A 16 13.68 7.37 -2.05
CA VAL A 16 13.33 8.20 -0.89
C VAL A 16 14.24 9.43 -0.78
N ARG A 17 15.56 9.25 -0.84
CA ARG A 17 16.51 10.38 -0.77
C ARG A 17 16.33 11.38 -1.92
N ALA A 18 16.13 10.90 -3.15
CA ALA A 18 15.94 11.79 -4.30
C ALA A 18 14.63 12.57 -4.21
N ASN A 19 13.53 11.92 -3.81
CA ASN A 19 12.25 12.60 -3.70
C ASN A 19 12.17 13.52 -2.47
N THR A 20 12.91 13.22 -1.39
CA THR A 20 13.11 14.16 -0.28
C THR A 20 13.84 15.42 -0.76
N ALA A 21 14.89 15.28 -1.59
CA ALA A 21 15.58 16.43 -2.17
C ALA A 21 14.67 17.21 -3.13
N ALA A 22 13.86 16.53 -3.93
CA ALA A 22 12.89 17.15 -4.82
C ALA A 22 11.83 17.94 -4.04
N LYS A 23 11.25 17.35 -2.98
CA LYS A 23 10.34 18.06 -2.06
C LYS A 23 10.98 19.33 -1.48
N ASN A 24 12.23 19.27 -1.05
CA ASN A 24 12.93 20.44 -0.52
C ASN A 24 13.13 21.52 -1.59
N ALA A 25 13.41 21.12 -2.84
CA ALA A 25 13.48 22.07 -3.96
C ALA A 25 12.12 22.73 -4.23
N ASP A 26 11.02 22.00 -4.18
CA ASP A 26 9.66 22.54 -4.31
C ASP A 26 9.35 23.56 -3.19
N LEU A 27 9.76 23.29 -1.95
CA LEU A 27 9.60 24.23 -0.83
C LEU A 27 10.40 25.53 -1.04
N LEU A 28 11.61 25.44 -1.60
CA LEU A 28 12.42 26.63 -1.95
C LEU A 28 11.80 27.40 -3.10
N ALA A 29 11.28 26.70 -4.11
CA ALA A 29 10.58 27.31 -5.24
C ALA A 29 9.32 28.07 -4.80
N ALA A 30 8.56 27.54 -3.84
CA ALA A 30 7.42 28.23 -3.24
C ALA A 30 7.79 29.54 -2.52
N GLN A 31 9.06 29.70 -2.14
CA GLN A 31 9.64 30.94 -1.57
C GLN A 31 10.27 31.85 -2.65
N GLY A 32 10.03 31.58 -3.94
CA GLY A 32 10.64 32.33 -5.04
C GLY A 32 12.11 31.97 -5.34
N LYS A 33 12.59 30.83 -4.84
CA LYS A 33 13.98 30.37 -4.99
C LYS A 33 14.05 29.07 -5.75
N GLY A 34 14.36 29.15 -7.05
CA GLY A 34 14.51 27.97 -7.88
C GLY A 34 13.24 27.58 -8.65
N PHE A 35 13.17 26.32 -9.06
CA PHE A 35 12.10 25.78 -9.90
C PHE A 35 11.37 24.62 -9.20
N SER A 36 10.05 24.59 -9.28
CA SER A 36 9.22 23.48 -8.85
C SER A 36 8.81 22.63 -10.05
N TYR A 37 9.03 21.32 -9.96
CA TYR A 37 8.54 20.39 -10.98
C TYR A 37 7.07 20.01 -10.75
N GLY A 38 6.71 19.75 -9.50
CA GLY A 38 5.35 19.35 -9.14
C GLY A 38 5.31 18.73 -7.74
N PRO A 39 4.92 19.52 -6.74
CA PRO A 39 5.01 19.09 -5.35
C PRO A 39 4.15 17.84 -5.06
N THR A 40 2.98 17.72 -5.69
CA THR A 40 2.12 16.54 -5.51
C THR A 40 2.75 15.28 -6.11
N HIS A 41 3.37 15.36 -7.30
CA HIS A 41 4.08 14.24 -7.90
C HIS A 41 5.26 13.77 -7.03
N ASN A 42 6.12 14.71 -6.62
CA ASN A 42 7.29 14.39 -5.81
C ASN A 42 6.91 13.81 -4.44
N LEU A 43 5.80 14.28 -3.85
CA LEU A 43 5.28 13.74 -2.59
C LEU A 43 4.67 12.34 -2.79
N HIS A 44 3.97 12.09 -3.91
CA HIS A 44 3.45 10.75 -4.22
C HIS A 44 4.60 9.76 -4.43
N MET A 45 5.63 10.11 -5.21
CA MET A 45 6.85 9.32 -5.37
C MET A 45 7.54 9.04 -4.03
N LEU A 46 7.59 10.04 -3.12
CA LEU A 46 8.22 9.90 -1.82
C LEU A 46 7.47 8.93 -0.91
N LEU A 47 6.13 9.11 -0.78
CA LEU A 47 5.32 8.22 0.07
C LEU A 47 5.29 6.79 -0.45
N PHE A 48 5.28 6.60 -1.77
CA PHE A 48 5.32 5.29 -2.40
C PHE A 48 6.64 4.57 -2.07
N ALA A 49 7.77 5.16 -2.42
CA ALA A 49 9.09 4.59 -2.15
C ALA A 49 9.33 4.32 -0.65
N ALA A 50 8.92 5.27 0.22
CA ALA A 50 9.05 5.12 1.67
C ALA A 50 8.15 4.00 2.23
N SER A 51 6.99 3.76 1.62
CA SER A 51 6.10 2.65 2.00
C SER A 51 6.71 1.29 1.73
N TYR A 52 7.42 1.13 0.61
CA TYR A 52 8.15 -0.09 0.28
C TYR A 52 9.47 -0.24 1.05
N ASP A 53 10.13 0.86 1.42
CA ASP A 53 11.38 0.88 2.21
C ASP A 53 11.15 0.76 3.73
N GLY A 54 9.88 0.63 4.18
CA GLY A 54 9.53 0.51 5.59
C GLY A 54 9.72 1.79 6.42
N GLN A 55 9.89 2.94 5.79
CA GLN A 55 10.08 4.24 6.44
C GLN A 55 8.72 4.90 6.73
N GLY A 56 8.01 4.39 7.74
CA GLY A 56 6.66 4.80 8.09
C GLY A 56 6.53 6.27 8.45
N ALA A 57 7.49 6.84 9.16
CA ALA A 57 7.49 8.26 9.50
C ALA A 57 7.60 9.14 8.25
N VAL A 58 8.45 8.77 7.29
CA VAL A 58 8.61 9.50 6.02
C VAL A 58 7.36 9.37 5.16
N ALA A 59 6.84 8.15 4.98
CA ALA A 59 5.66 7.89 4.17
C ALA A 59 4.41 8.65 4.68
N THR A 60 4.13 8.53 5.97
CA THR A 60 2.97 9.20 6.59
C THR A 60 3.10 10.72 6.59
N GLN A 61 4.31 11.26 6.80
CA GLN A 61 4.54 12.70 6.69
C GLN A 61 4.36 13.19 5.24
N ALA A 62 4.83 12.43 4.25
CA ALA A 62 4.62 12.78 2.84
C ALA A 62 3.13 12.75 2.45
N GLY A 63 2.35 11.80 2.98
CA GLY A 63 0.90 11.77 2.84
C GLY A 63 0.21 13.01 3.44
N LYS A 64 0.61 13.42 4.65
CA LYS A 64 0.14 14.66 5.30
C LYS A 64 0.50 15.91 4.50
N ASP A 65 1.71 15.95 3.94
CA ASP A 65 2.14 17.06 3.11
C ASP A 65 1.41 17.08 1.76
N TYR A 66 1.16 15.90 1.15
CA TYR A 66 0.33 15.79 -0.06
C TYR A 66 -1.05 16.41 0.15
N ARG A 67 -1.72 16.12 1.25
CA ARG A 67 -3.03 16.70 1.58
C ARG A 67 -3.01 18.24 1.61
N LYS A 68 -1.94 18.84 2.09
CA LYS A 68 -1.81 20.32 2.12
C LYS A 68 -1.81 20.94 0.72
N TYR A 69 -1.32 20.21 -0.30
CA TYR A 69 -1.27 20.68 -1.69
C TYR A 69 -2.50 20.28 -2.50
N ALA A 70 -2.97 19.06 -2.33
CA ALA A 70 -4.06 18.49 -3.12
C ALA A 70 -5.45 18.71 -2.51
N GLY A 71 -5.52 19.00 -1.20
CA GLY A 71 -6.78 19.21 -0.50
C GLY A 71 -7.48 17.90 -0.10
N ASP A 72 -6.94 16.72 -0.44
CA ASP A 72 -7.53 15.43 -0.09
C ASP A 72 -6.59 14.56 0.75
N ALA A 73 -7.16 13.68 1.58
CA ALA A 73 -6.46 12.86 2.55
C ALA A 73 -6.29 11.39 2.13
N GLN A 74 -6.56 11.03 0.86
CA GLN A 74 -6.50 9.63 0.42
C GLN A 74 -5.12 8.99 0.69
N PHE A 75 -4.03 9.69 0.35
CA PHE A 75 -2.67 9.16 0.54
C PHE A 75 -2.21 9.24 2.00
N GLU A 76 -2.68 10.22 2.79
CA GLU A 76 -2.49 10.21 4.23
C GLU A 76 -3.14 8.97 4.85
N ALA A 77 -4.38 8.69 4.47
CA ALA A 77 -5.15 7.56 4.98
C ALA A 77 -4.52 6.20 4.58
N THR A 78 -4.13 6.02 3.31
CA THR A 78 -3.55 4.75 2.84
C THR A 78 -2.15 4.49 3.41
N THR A 79 -1.31 5.51 3.58
CA THR A 79 -0.02 5.33 4.26
C THR A 79 -0.18 5.00 5.74
N LEU A 80 -1.17 5.56 6.43
CA LEU A 80 -1.47 5.19 7.82
C LEU A 80 -1.93 3.73 7.93
N ILE A 81 -2.77 3.24 7.00
CA ILE A 81 -3.14 1.82 6.90
C ILE A 81 -1.91 0.94 6.68
N ARG A 82 -1.04 1.32 5.74
CA ARG A 82 0.18 0.56 5.44
C ARG A 82 1.03 0.29 6.68
N PHE A 83 1.04 1.23 7.63
CA PHE A 83 1.86 1.19 8.84
C PHE A 83 1.07 0.88 10.13
N GLY A 84 -0.15 0.34 10.02
CA GLY A 84 -0.95 -0.10 11.17
C GLY A 84 -1.41 1.01 12.12
N ARG A 85 -1.42 2.27 11.66
CA ARG A 85 -1.77 3.45 12.48
C ARG A 85 -3.28 3.71 12.45
N PHE A 86 -4.06 2.70 12.84
CA PHE A 86 -5.52 2.69 12.67
C PHE A 86 -6.23 3.79 13.46
N ASP A 87 -5.79 4.07 14.69
CA ASP A 87 -6.37 5.14 15.51
C ASP A 87 -6.24 6.52 14.83
N GLU A 88 -5.11 6.75 14.15
CA GLU A 88 -4.91 8.00 13.41
C GLU A 88 -5.79 8.05 12.16
N VAL A 89 -6.00 6.93 11.47
CA VAL A 89 -6.97 6.86 10.37
C VAL A 89 -8.37 7.21 10.89
N LEU A 90 -8.80 6.63 12.01
CA LEU A 90 -10.11 6.92 12.59
C LEU A 90 -10.27 8.39 13.01
N ALA A 91 -9.18 9.04 13.44
CA ALA A 91 -9.17 10.45 13.80
C ALA A 91 -9.16 11.41 12.60
N LEU A 92 -8.90 10.95 11.38
CA LEU A 92 -8.92 11.82 10.19
C LEU A 92 -10.33 12.39 9.97
N ASN A 93 -10.41 13.69 9.65
CA ASN A 93 -11.66 14.43 9.44
C ASN A 93 -11.71 15.21 8.11
N HIS A 94 -10.80 14.91 7.19
CA HIS A 94 -10.67 15.58 5.90
C HIS A 94 -10.99 14.59 4.75
N ARG A 95 -12.24 14.09 4.73
CA ARG A 95 -12.70 13.23 3.65
C ARG A 95 -12.73 14.00 2.34
N PRO A 96 -12.14 13.48 1.25
CA PRO A 96 -12.23 14.10 -0.07
C PRO A 96 -13.69 14.23 -0.56
N ASP A 97 -13.98 15.27 -1.34
CA ASP A 97 -15.32 15.50 -1.90
C ASP A 97 -15.57 14.70 -3.18
N ASN A 98 -14.51 14.32 -3.91
CA ASN A 98 -14.64 13.60 -5.19
C ASN A 98 -14.76 12.08 -5.01
N GLY A 99 -15.40 11.43 -5.99
CA GLY A 99 -15.78 10.03 -5.92
C GLY A 99 -14.62 9.06 -5.67
N ALA A 100 -13.55 9.11 -6.47
CA ALA A 100 -12.44 8.16 -6.39
C ALA A 100 -11.58 8.35 -5.13
N SER A 101 -11.14 9.57 -4.86
CA SER A 101 -10.36 9.88 -3.66
C SER A 101 -11.16 9.64 -2.37
N ALA A 102 -12.48 9.94 -2.41
CA ALA A 102 -13.38 9.66 -1.31
C ALA A 102 -13.51 8.15 -1.06
N ALA A 103 -13.64 7.34 -2.11
CA ALA A 103 -13.73 5.88 -1.98
C ALA A 103 -12.45 5.26 -1.40
N ILE A 104 -11.26 5.75 -1.81
CA ILE A 104 -9.97 5.32 -1.23
C ILE A 104 -9.89 5.70 0.26
N TYR A 105 -10.32 6.90 0.61
CA TYR A 105 -10.38 7.34 2.00
C TYR A 105 -11.36 6.50 2.83
N ASP A 106 -12.56 6.23 2.28
CA ASP A 106 -13.58 5.41 2.93
C ASP A 106 -13.07 3.98 3.15
N PHE A 107 -12.36 3.38 2.16
CA PHE A 107 -11.67 2.09 2.36
C PHE A 107 -10.78 2.14 3.60
N ALA A 108 -9.90 3.15 3.71
CA ALA A 108 -8.99 3.23 4.85
C ALA A 108 -9.75 3.35 6.18
N LYS A 109 -10.85 4.11 6.22
CA LYS A 109 -11.74 4.18 7.41
C LYS A 109 -12.34 2.84 7.74
N GLY A 110 -12.92 2.13 6.76
CA GLY A 110 -13.53 0.81 6.96
C GLY A 110 -12.51 -0.24 7.41
N TYR A 111 -11.31 -0.20 6.85
CA TYR A 111 -10.21 -1.08 7.26
C TYR A 111 -9.80 -0.82 8.72
N ALA A 112 -9.63 0.46 9.10
CA ALA A 112 -9.29 0.83 10.46
C ALA A 112 -10.42 0.50 11.46
N MET A 113 -11.69 0.66 11.08
CA MET A 113 -12.85 0.21 11.87
C MET A 113 -12.76 -1.30 12.14
N LEU A 114 -12.50 -2.11 11.11
CA LEU A 114 -12.36 -3.56 11.25
C LEU A 114 -11.24 -3.93 12.22
N LYS A 115 -10.06 -3.33 12.06
CA LYS A 115 -8.90 -3.58 12.94
C LYS A 115 -9.10 -3.09 14.38
N SER A 116 -10.04 -2.16 14.60
CA SER A 116 -10.45 -1.68 15.92
C SER A 116 -11.66 -2.41 16.50
N GLY A 117 -12.14 -3.48 15.83
CA GLY A 117 -13.25 -4.33 16.30
C GLY A 117 -14.65 -3.89 15.85
N ASP A 118 -14.77 -2.83 15.04
CA ASP A 118 -16.07 -2.40 14.48
C ASP A 118 -16.32 -3.11 13.14
N LEU A 119 -16.72 -4.38 13.23
CA LEU A 119 -17.08 -5.19 12.06
C LEU A 119 -18.27 -4.58 11.30
N ALA A 120 -19.28 -4.08 12.00
CA ALA A 120 -20.49 -3.54 11.37
C ALA A 120 -20.20 -2.27 10.55
N GLY A 121 -19.31 -1.40 11.05
CA GLY A 121 -18.81 -0.23 10.32
C GLY A 121 -18.04 -0.62 9.06
N ALA A 122 -17.18 -1.64 9.17
CA ALA A 122 -16.43 -2.17 8.04
C ALA A 122 -17.35 -2.77 6.96
N GLU A 123 -18.36 -3.57 7.34
CA GLU A 123 -19.35 -4.15 6.41
C GLU A 123 -20.19 -3.07 5.71
N THR A 124 -20.54 -2.01 6.43
CA THR A 124 -21.25 -0.86 5.85
C THR A 124 -20.39 -0.14 4.82
N THR A 125 -19.11 0.04 5.15
CA THR A 125 -18.13 0.62 4.21
C THR A 125 -17.94 -0.26 2.98
N LEU A 126 -17.81 -1.57 3.16
CA LEU A 126 -17.70 -2.52 2.05
C LEU A 126 -18.89 -2.39 1.07
N LYS A 127 -20.11 -2.32 1.56
CA LYS A 127 -21.32 -2.12 0.73
C LYS A 127 -21.25 -0.80 -0.05
N THR A 128 -20.76 0.26 0.59
CA THR A 128 -20.59 1.57 -0.05
C THR A 128 -19.59 1.48 -1.21
N LEU A 129 -18.43 0.83 -0.99
CA LEU A 129 -17.41 0.64 -2.02
C LEU A 129 -17.92 -0.23 -3.17
N GLN A 130 -18.63 -1.31 -2.88
CA GLN A 130 -19.28 -2.17 -3.90
C GLN A 130 -20.28 -1.38 -4.75
N GLY A 131 -21.08 -0.53 -4.15
CA GLY A 131 -22.00 0.37 -4.87
C GLY A 131 -21.25 1.37 -5.75
N TYR A 132 -20.15 1.92 -5.27
CA TYR A 132 -19.31 2.85 -6.05
C TYR A 132 -18.70 2.15 -7.27
N ILE A 133 -18.02 1.03 -7.13
CA ILE A 133 -17.37 0.34 -8.25
C ILE A 133 -18.36 -0.18 -9.30
N ALA A 134 -19.59 -0.49 -8.90
CA ALA A 134 -20.64 -0.95 -9.82
C ALA A 134 -21.10 0.12 -10.81
N THR A 135 -20.98 1.40 -10.46
CA THR A 135 -21.59 2.50 -11.22
C THR A 135 -20.60 3.55 -11.70
N THR A 136 -19.41 3.65 -11.09
CA THR A 136 -18.45 4.71 -11.38
C THR A 136 -17.89 4.63 -12.80
N LYS A 137 -17.68 5.82 -13.39
CA LYS A 137 -16.92 6.05 -14.63
C LYS A 137 -15.68 6.91 -14.37
N ASP A 138 -15.40 7.20 -13.11
CA ASP A 138 -14.27 8.04 -12.72
C ASP A 138 -12.93 7.38 -13.09
N LYS A 139 -11.89 8.20 -13.08
CA LYS A 139 -10.51 7.77 -13.27
C LYS A 139 -9.65 8.29 -12.13
N ILE A 140 -8.64 7.53 -11.80
CA ILE A 140 -7.50 7.94 -10.97
C ILE A 140 -6.31 8.03 -11.92
N ARG A 141 -5.92 9.26 -12.28
CA ARG A 141 -4.99 9.54 -13.38
C ARG A 141 -5.56 8.96 -14.69
N PHE A 142 -5.00 7.90 -15.23
CA PHE A 142 -5.48 7.20 -16.42
C PHE A 142 -6.15 5.85 -16.12
N HIS A 143 -6.02 5.34 -14.90
CA HIS A 143 -6.64 4.08 -14.50
C HIS A 143 -8.15 4.24 -14.29
N PRO A 144 -8.98 3.25 -14.68
CA PRO A 144 -10.37 3.23 -14.27
C PRO A 144 -10.48 3.17 -12.74
N ALA A 145 -11.19 4.11 -12.13
CA ALA A 145 -11.36 4.13 -10.67
C ALA A 145 -12.02 2.85 -10.14
N LYS A 146 -12.90 2.22 -10.93
CA LYS A 146 -13.49 0.91 -10.59
C LYS A 146 -12.45 -0.19 -10.38
N THR A 147 -11.31 -0.15 -11.08
CA THR A 147 -10.23 -1.14 -10.95
C THR A 147 -9.42 -0.87 -9.68
N VAL A 148 -8.92 0.35 -9.49
CA VAL A 148 -8.12 0.72 -8.30
C VAL A 148 -8.95 0.57 -7.00
N VAL A 149 -10.18 1.10 -6.97
CA VAL A 149 -11.07 0.95 -5.80
C VAL A 149 -11.54 -0.49 -5.66
N GLY A 150 -11.63 -1.24 -6.76
CA GLY A 150 -11.92 -2.68 -6.76
C GLY A 150 -10.87 -3.48 -5.99
N VAL A 151 -9.58 -3.21 -6.20
CA VAL A 151 -8.48 -3.79 -5.40
C VAL A 151 -8.75 -3.59 -3.91
N LEU A 152 -8.99 -2.34 -3.50
CA LEU A 152 -9.25 -1.98 -2.11
C LEU A 152 -10.53 -2.63 -1.55
N THR A 153 -11.58 -2.68 -2.38
CA THR A 153 -12.86 -3.32 -2.02
C THR A 153 -12.66 -4.81 -1.71
N HIS A 154 -11.89 -5.51 -2.54
CA HIS A 154 -11.60 -6.92 -2.32
C HIS A 154 -10.62 -7.14 -1.16
N ILE A 155 -9.68 -6.24 -0.91
CA ILE A 155 -8.85 -6.28 0.31
C ILE A 155 -9.72 -6.17 1.56
N LEU A 156 -10.66 -5.22 1.61
CA LEU A 156 -11.55 -5.07 2.77
C LEU A 156 -12.49 -6.27 2.93
N ALA A 157 -13.03 -6.80 1.83
CA ALA A 157 -13.86 -8.01 1.87
C ALA A 157 -13.10 -9.22 2.42
N GLY A 158 -11.87 -9.43 1.96
CA GLY A 158 -11.00 -10.49 2.44
C GLY A 158 -10.67 -10.37 3.93
N GLU A 159 -10.35 -9.17 4.42
CA GLU A 159 -10.08 -8.94 5.85
C GLU A 159 -11.32 -9.14 6.74
N ILE A 160 -12.51 -8.78 6.24
CA ILE A 160 -13.78 -9.09 6.92
C ILE A 160 -13.95 -10.62 7.01
N SER A 161 -13.71 -11.35 5.91
CA SER A 161 -13.79 -12.82 5.89
C SER A 161 -12.77 -13.47 6.84
N VAL A 162 -11.51 -12.94 6.90
CA VAL A 162 -10.52 -13.38 7.90
C VAL A 162 -11.06 -13.19 9.33
N THR A 163 -11.65 -12.03 9.62
CA THR A 163 -12.21 -11.72 10.95
C THR A 163 -13.39 -12.65 11.30
N GLN A 164 -14.15 -13.09 10.31
CA GLN A 164 -15.26 -14.03 10.47
C GLN A 164 -14.81 -15.50 10.48
N GLY A 165 -13.52 -15.79 10.27
CA GLY A 165 -12.97 -17.14 10.23
C GLY A 165 -13.20 -17.89 8.91
N ASP A 166 -13.67 -17.20 7.87
CA ASP A 166 -13.88 -17.78 6.54
C ASP A 166 -12.63 -17.58 5.67
N THR A 167 -11.68 -18.50 5.83
CA THR A 167 -10.41 -18.46 5.11
C THR A 167 -10.59 -18.64 3.59
N GLU A 168 -11.56 -19.44 3.15
CA GLU A 168 -11.81 -19.70 1.72
C GLU A 168 -12.29 -18.42 1.03
N ALA A 169 -13.30 -17.78 1.58
CA ALA A 169 -13.78 -16.49 1.07
C ALA A 169 -12.73 -15.39 1.13
N ALA A 170 -11.86 -15.38 2.16
CA ALA A 170 -10.76 -14.44 2.26
C ALA A 170 -9.74 -14.63 1.11
N LEU A 171 -9.31 -15.86 0.85
CA LEU A 171 -8.37 -16.17 -0.23
C LEU A 171 -8.96 -15.86 -1.61
N GLU A 172 -10.26 -16.12 -1.83
CA GLU A 172 -10.94 -15.73 -3.06
C GLU A 172 -10.93 -14.21 -3.25
N ALA A 173 -11.30 -13.45 -2.22
CA ALA A 173 -11.31 -11.98 -2.27
C ALA A 173 -9.91 -11.41 -2.54
N PHE A 174 -8.88 -11.88 -1.86
CA PHE A 174 -7.52 -11.41 -2.10
C PHE A 174 -6.98 -11.81 -3.48
N THR A 175 -7.37 -12.97 -4.01
CA THR A 175 -7.04 -13.37 -5.39
C THR A 175 -7.68 -12.42 -6.41
N GLN A 176 -8.92 -12.01 -6.18
CA GLN A 176 -9.58 -10.99 -7.02
C GLN A 176 -8.88 -9.63 -6.91
N ALA A 177 -8.45 -9.23 -5.71
CA ALA A 177 -7.67 -8.00 -5.52
C ALA A 177 -6.38 -8.03 -6.35
N VAL A 178 -5.61 -9.11 -6.29
CA VAL A 178 -4.39 -9.32 -7.09
C VAL A 178 -4.70 -9.26 -8.58
N SER A 179 -5.74 -9.96 -9.05
CA SER A 179 -6.11 -9.96 -10.47
C SER A 179 -6.47 -8.56 -10.99
N LEU A 180 -7.11 -7.72 -10.17
CA LEU A 180 -7.43 -6.34 -10.53
C LEU A 180 -6.19 -5.45 -10.51
N GLU A 181 -5.26 -5.67 -9.57
CA GLU A 181 -3.99 -4.94 -9.49
C GLU A 181 -3.13 -5.23 -10.71
N ASP A 182 -2.97 -6.52 -11.09
CA ASP A 182 -2.23 -6.96 -12.27
C ASP A 182 -2.82 -6.45 -13.61
N ALA A 183 -4.08 -6.05 -13.60
CA ALA A 183 -4.75 -5.46 -14.77
C ALA A 183 -4.58 -3.94 -14.87
N LEU A 184 -3.88 -3.30 -13.94
CA LEU A 184 -3.56 -1.88 -14.03
C LEU A 184 -2.48 -1.65 -15.09
N ASP A 185 -2.60 -0.53 -15.80
CA ASP A 185 -1.54 -0.09 -16.69
C ASP A 185 -0.31 0.36 -15.89
N TYR A 186 0.85 0.34 -16.53
CA TYR A 186 2.07 0.89 -15.93
C TYR A 186 1.90 2.34 -15.49
N ASP A 187 2.32 2.67 -14.27
CA ASP A 187 2.29 4.02 -13.70
C ASP A 187 3.48 4.27 -12.76
N GLU A 188 3.93 5.51 -12.70
CA GLU A 188 5.01 5.97 -11.81
C GLU A 188 4.64 7.25 -11.05
N PRO A 189 4.40 7.11 -9.75
CA PRO A 189 4.28 5.87 -8.99
C PRO A 189 2.89 5.24 -9.21
N GLU A 190 2.76 3.98 -8.86
CA GLU A 190 1.48 3.28 -8.82
C GLU A 190 0.47 3.96 -7.90
N PRO A 191 -0.84 3.75 -8.13
CA PRO A 191 -1.88 4.45 -7.36
C PRO A 191 -1.96 4.05 -5.90
N LEU A 192 -1.47 2.85 -5.52
CA LEU A 192 -1.53 2.33 -4.16
C LEU A 192 -0.12 2.14 -3.58
N PRO A 193 0.14 2.55 -2.31
CA PRO A 193 1.45 2.44 -1.68
C PRO A 193 1.71 1.04 -1.05
N PHE A 194 1.07 0.01 -1.58
CA PHE A 194 1.16 -1.39 -1.15
C PHE A 194 0.61 -2.32 -2.22
N ALA A 195 1.00 -3.59 -2.19
CA ALA A 195 0.54 -4.61 -3.13
C ALA A 195 -0.49 -5.54 -2.49
N ALA A 196 -1.52 -5.93 -3.24
CA ALA A 196 -2.56 -6.87 -2.81
C ALA A 196 -1.98 -8.27 -2.47
N ARG A 197 -0.87 -8.64 -3.11
CA ARG A 197 -0.14 -9.88 -2.82
C ARG A 197 0.34 -9.99 -1.38
N HIS A 198 0.53 -8.88 -0.66
CA HIS A 198 0.87 -8.93 0.77
C HIS A 198 -0.26 -9.56 1.61
N TRP A 199 -1.52 -9.26 1.28
CA TRP A 199 -2.70 -9.86 1.94
C TRP A 199 -2.87 -11.32 1.55
N LEU A 200 -2.79 -11.63 0.26
CA LEU A 200 -2.93 -13.02 -0.23
C LEU A 200 -1.84 -13.91 0.36
N GLY A 201 -0.58 -13.50 0.26
CA GLY A 201 0.57 -14.27 0.74
C GLY A 201 0.52 -14.51 2.25
N GLN A 202 0.21 -13.47 3.04
CA GLN A 202 0.09 -13.62 4.49
C GLN A 202 -1.06 -14.55 4.87
N THR A 203 -2.22 -14.43 4.24
CA THR A 203 -3.38 -15.27 4.54
C THR A 203 -3.14 -16.74 4.16
N LEU A 204 -2.43 -17.00 3.05
CA LEU A 204 -1.98 -18.35 2.70
C LEU A 204 -1.03 -18.94 3.75
N LEU A 205 -0.12 -18.12 4.27
CA LEU A 205 0.81 -18.54 5.32
C LEU A 205 0.06 -18.88 6.62
N ASP A 206 -0.86 -18.02 7.05
CA ASP A 206 -1.72 -18.20 8.24
C ASP A 206 -2.62 -19.44 8.11
N ALA A 207 -3.03 -19.77 6.87
CA ALA A 207 -3.81 -20.97 6.54
C ALA A 207 -2.97 -22.25 6.41
N GLY A 208 -1.68 -22.23 6.76
CA GLY A 208 -0.79 -23.39 6.68
C GLY A 208 -0.46 -23.82 5.24
N GLN A 209 -0.48 -22.90 4.28
CA GLN A 209 -0.14 -23.13 2.88
C GLN A 209 1.18 -22.43 2.46
N PRO A 210 2.30 -22.69 3.15
CA PRO A 210 3.53 -21.90 2.98
C PRO A 210 4.14 -22.01 1.57
N SER A 211 3.93 -23.13 0.87
CA SER A 211 4.44 -23.26 -0.51
C SER A 211 3.71 -22.35 -1.49
N LYS A 212 2.40 -22.10 -1.28
CA LYS A 212 1.65 -21.15 -2.09
C LYS A 212 1.99 -19.70 -1.70
N ALA A 213 2.15 -19.44 -0.41
CA ALA A 213 2.58 -18.14 0.09
C ALA A 213 3.95 -17.75 -0.50
N GLU A 214 4.91 -18.67 -0.50
CA GLU A 214 6.22 -18.49 -1.15
C GLU A 214 6.08 -18.07 -2.60
N ALA A 215 5.23 -18.76 -3.37
CA ALA A 215 5.02 -18.42 -4.78
C ALA A 215 4.48 -17.00 -4.97
N VAL A 216 3.50 -16.60 -4.13
CA VAL A 216 2.91 -15.25 -4.16
C VAL A 216 3.95 -14.16 -3.83
N PHE A 217 4.77 -14.36 -2.78
CA PHE A 217 5.81 -13.37 -2.43
C PHE A 217 6.93 -13.30 -3.45
N ARG A 218 7.32 -14.44 -4.06
CA ARG A 218 8.31 -14.43 -5.16
C ARG A 218 7.77 -13.74 -6.41
N ASP A 219 6.47 -13.83 -6.65
CA ASP A 219 5.82 -13.16 -7.77
C ASP A 219 5.78 -11.65 -7.55
N GLU A 220 5.41 -11.21 -6.34
CA GLU A 220 5.45 -9.81 -5.94
C GLU A 220 6.86 -9.19 -6.06
N LEU A 221 7.89 -9.94 -5.72
CA LEU A 221 9.29 -9.49 -5.82
C LEU A 221 9.80 -9.33 -7.26
N LYS A 222 9.05 -9.76 -8.28
CA LYS A 222 9.36 -9.46 -9.69
C LYS A 222 8.92 -8.05 -10.06
N ASP A 223 7.78 -7.61 -9.51
CA ASP A 223 7.22 -6.28 -9.75
C ASP A 223 7.87 -5.24 -8.84
N HIS A 224 8.06 -5.59 -7.55
CA HIS A 224 8.69 -4.72 -6.55
C HIS A 224 9.93 -5.40 -5.94
N PRO A 225 11.07 -5.42 -6.66
CA PRO A 225 12.31 -6.04 -6.18
C PRO A 225 12.75 -5.42 -4.85
N HIS A 226 13.37 -6.23 -4.00
CA HIS A 226 13.90 -5.78 -2.71
C HIS A 226 12.85 -5.16 -1.76
N ASN A 227 11.59 -5.50 -1.96
CA ASN A 227 10.48 -5.10 -1.09
C ASN A 227 10.55 -5.86 0.22
N GLY A 228 10.85 -5.18 1.31
CA GLY A 228 11.05 -5.82 2.61
C GLY A 228 9.81 -6.51 3.17
N TRP A 229 8.60 -6.07 2.80
CA TRP A 229 7.36 -6.75 3.21
C TRP A 229 7.25 -8.14 2.59
N SER A 230 7.50 -8.25 1.29
CA SER A 230 7.47 -9.53 0.58
C SER A 230 8.66 -10.41 0.94
N LEU A 231 9.85 -9.84 1.15
CA LEU A 231 11.02 -10.58 1.63
C LEU A 231 10.78 -11.19 3.02
N HIS A 232 10.12 -10.46 3.92
CA HIS A 232 9.73 -10.97 5.24
C HIS A 232 8.72 -12.12 5.11
N GLY A 233 7.67 -11.95 4.30
CA GLY A 233 6.69 -13.01 4.06
C GLY A 233 7.31 -14.25 3.38
N LEU A 234 8.25 -14.05 2.46
CA LEU A 234 9.02 -15.11 1.82
C LEU A 234 9.89 -15.86 2.86
N GLN A 235 10.61 -15.14 3.70
CA GLN A 235 11.39 -15.73 4.78
C GLN A 235 10.52 -16.59 5.71
N GLN A 236 9.36 -16.07 6.14
CA GLN A 236 8.41 -16.83 6.95
C GLN A 236 7.89 -18.07 6.23
N SER A 237 7.62 -17.97 4.92
CA SER A 237 7.13 -19.09 4.10
C SER A 237 8.17 -20.20 3.98
N LEU A 238 9.44 -19.85 3.81
CA LEU A 238 10.56 -20.80 3.79
C LEU A 238 10.75 -21.45 5.17
N ALA A 239 10.77 -20.67 6.24
CA ALA A 239 10.90 -21.17 7.60
C ALA A 239 9.78 -22.14 7.98
N ALA A 240 8.53 -21.88 7.61
CA ALA A 240 7.38 -22.77 7.83
C ALA A 240 7.52 -24.11 7.08
N ARG A 241 8.35 -24.19 6.07
CA ARG A 241 8.71 -25.42 5.33
C ARG A 241 10.00 -26.08 5.85
N GLY A 242 10.60 -25.55 6.89
CA GLY A 242 11.90 -26.01 7.41
C GLY A 242 13.08 -25.68 6.49
N MET A 243 12.93 -24.64 5.66
CA MET A 243 13.96 -24.18 4.72
C MET A 243 14.56 -22.87 5.21
N ASP A 244 15.82 -22.64 4.88
CA ASP A 244 16.52 -21.37 5.06
C ASP A 244 17.17 -20.97 3.73
N ASP A 245 17.05 -19.70 3.37
CA ASP A 245 17.68 -19.13 2.18
C ASP A 245 18.52 -17.92 2.60
N PRO A 246 19.86 -18.10 2.69
CA PRO A 246 20.76 -17.02 3.09
C PRO A 246 20.68 -15.78 2.19
N ALA A 247 20.37 -15.95 0.90
CA ALA A 247 20.25 -14.81 -0.02
C ALA A 247 18.99 -13.98 0.29
N VAL A 248 17.87 -14.63 0.62
CA VAL A 248 16.64 -13.94 1.06
C VAL A 248 16.88 -13.21 2.39
N ASN A 249 17.60 -13.83 3.32
CA ASN A 249 17.93 -13.23 4.62
C ASN A 249 18.82 -11.97 4.45
N GLU A 250 19.86 -12.06 3.61
CA GLU A 250 20.76 -10.94 3.32
C GLU A 250 20.01 -9.80 2.61
N ASP A 251 19.15 -10.13 1.63
CA ASP A 251 18.35 -9.15 0.92
C ASP A 251 17.38 -8.44 1.88
N LEU A 252 16.66 -9.19 2.72
CA LEU A 252 15.78 -8.62 3.74
C LEU A 252 16.55 -7.68 4.68
N GLN A 253 17.68 -8.12 5.21
CA GLN A 253 18.50 -7.30 6.12
C GLN A 253 18.95 -6.00 5.46
N THR A 254 19.37 -6.05 4.21
CA THR A 254 19.85 -4.89 3.45
C THR A 254 18.70 -3.95 3.09
N SER A 255 17.59 -4.50 2.61
CA SER A 255 16.43 -3.74 2.16
C SER A 255 15.71 -3.08 3.34
N TRP A 256 15.65 -3.76 4.50
CA TRP A 256 14.96 -3.28 5.70
C TRP A 256 15.84 -2.48 6.67
N ALA A 257 17.10 -2.24 6.32
CA ALA A 257 18.06 -1.54 7.19
C ALA A 257 17.67 -0.09 7.53
N ARG A 258 16.72 0.50 6.77
CA ARG A 258 16.23 1.87 6.98
C ARG A 258 14.81 1.93 7.55
N ALA A 259 14.18 0.77 7.72
CA ALA A 259 12.82 0.68 8.24
C ALA A 259 12.75 1.18 9.70
N ASP A 260 11.67 1.84 10.02
CA ASP A 260 11.37 2.35 11.37
C ASP A 260 10.22 1.58 12.05
N ILE A 261 9.88 0.41 11.51
CA ILE A 261 8.82 -0.47 12.01
C ILE A 261 9.31 -1.92 12.15
N TRP A 262 8.64 -2.67 13.02
CA TRP A 262 8.80 -4.12 13.14
C TRP A 262 7.67 -4.84 12.42
N LEU A 263 7.99 -5.90 11.67
CA LEU A 263 7.02 -6.71 10.97
C LEU A 263 6.68 -7.96 11.79
N SER A 264 5.39 -8.18 12.03
CA SER A 264 4.86 -9.49 12.47
C SER A 264 4.37 -10.33 11.29
N GLY A 265 4.17 -9.73 10.13
CA GLY A 265 3.73 -10.33 8.89
C GLY A 265 3.90 -9.37 7.72
N ALA A 266 3.50 -9.77 6.53
CA ALA A 266 3.60 -8.96 5.31
C ALA A 266 2.55 -7.82 5.25
N LYS A 267 1.62 -7.77 6.20
CA LYS A 267 0.58 -6.72 6.36
C LYS A 267 0.29 -6.46 7.84
N PHE A 268 -0.43 -5.37 8.16
CA PHE A 268 -1.01 -5.08 9.46
C PHE A 268 -2.51 -5.36 9.51
#